data_baca98910616cefb89064dbc14de02ee
#
_entry.id   baca98910616cefb89064dbc14de02ee
#
_cell.length_a   1.000
_cell.length_b   1.000
_cell.length_c   1.000
_cell.angle_alpha   90.00
_cell.angle_beta   90.00
_cell.angle_gamma   90.00
#
_symmetry.space_group_name_H-M   'P 1'
#
loop_
_entity.id
_entity.type
_entity.pdbx_description
1 polymer ?
#
loop_
_entity_poly.entity_id
_entity_poly.type
_entity_poly.pdbx_seq_one_letter_code
_entity_poly.pdbx_strand_id
1 'polypeptide(L)'
;MRKTMIMTGIVLACCLAKADKAYLGVCVEDAVSHVPLQGVKVTANFEDDIGWRAWTESANPDIAEGFTDKQGFCRLSGKTNCGRSSIWVDKAPKGYYEAAHGGRTKYTRRSLLRIWQPEDVVVTVALQRVAHPIPLYVNRVILDGRRESVGGFDGTNAVLKFDFLEGDWLPPHGVGKYSDMTITTKLEVGEALNIWRSHKTTFYDFISAIEFPGKGNGLVEKSVRGSNCGIRVRTAPESGYVSEKVMQFGRRKKNTSGPVIYPEYYTESNDDCCYCFRVRSRYDDRGNLIEAYYGKIYGDFRFRGTDKSGFNGASFLYYLNPTSLDRNLEWDMKNNLCTKPLRMDYEPIGVRWPEP
;
A
#
# COMPACT_ATOMS: atom_id res chain seq x y z
N MET A 1 -21.39 11.92 -57.20
CA MET A 1 -21.97 11.44 -55.91
C MET A 1 -21.31 10.20 -55.28
N ARG A 2 -20.80 9.22 -56.06
CA ARG A 2 -20.14 7.99 -55.45
C ARG A 2 -18.82 8.23 -54.69
N LYS A 3 -17.98 9.21 -55.08
CA LYS A 3 -16.70 9.49 -54.43
C LYS A 3 -16.83 10.12 -53.04
N THR A 4 -17.86 10.93 -52.81
CA THR A 4 -18.11 11.59 -51.51
C THR A 4 -18.60 10.58 -50.46
N MET A 5 -19.37 9.56 -50.85
CA MET A 5 -19.87 8.55 -49.95
C MET A 5 -18.76 7.63 -49.42
N ILE A 6 -17.74 7.31 -50.22
CA ILE A 6 -16.60 6.46 -49.81
C ILE A 6 -15.74 7.19 -48.79
N MET A 7 -15.50 8.47 -48.96
CA MET A 7 -14.71 9.27 -48.02
C MET A 7 -15.39 9.45 -46.68
N THR A 8 -16.71 9.65 -46.67
CA THR A 8 -17.48 9.73 -45.40
C THR A 8 -17.51 8.38 -44.67
N GLY A 9 -17.60 7.27 -45.39
CA GLY A 9 -17.55 5.92 -44.81
C GLY A 9 -16.19 5.58 -44.18
N ILE A 10 -15.08 6.00 -44.81
CA ILE A 10 -13.72 5.75 -44.27
C ILE A 10 -13.49 6.62 -43.03
N VAL A 11 -13.91 7.87 -43.00
CA VAL A 11 -13.79 8.74 -41.82
C VAL A 11 -14.64 8.20 -40.67
N LEU A 12 -15.86 7.74 -40.95
CA LEU A 12 -16.72 7.14 -39.90
C LEU A 12 -16.16 5.82 -39.38
N ALA A 13 -15.61 4.97 -40.25
CA ALA A 13 -14.95 3.72 -39.86
C ALA A 13 -13.68 3.96 -39.01
N CYS A 14 -12.87 4.97 -39.35
CA CYS A 14 -11.72 5.38 -38.54
C CYS A 14 -12.15 5.97 -37.20
N CYS A 15 -13.25 6.69 -37.10
CA CYS A 15 -13.80 7.17 -35.84
C CYS A 15 -14.34 6.03 -34.98
N LEU A 16 -14.99 5.03 -35.57
CA LEU A 16 -15.52 3.87 -34.87
C LEU A 16 -14.41 2.94 -34.36
N ALA A 17 -13.32 2.81 -35.11
CA ALA A 17 -12.16 2.01 -34.69
C ALA A 17 -11.40 2.64 -33.50
N LYS A 18 -11.49 3.95 -33.31
CA LYS A 18 -10.94 4.67 -32.14
C LYS A 18 -11.83 4.59 -30.89
N ALA A 19 -13.08 4.22 -31.06
CA ALA A 19 -14.12 4.40 -30.03
C ALA A 19 -13.99 3.52 -28.78
N ASP A 20 -13.20 2.48 -28.82
CA ASP A 20 -13.04 1.54 -27.68
C ASP A 20 -11.66 1.66 -27.01
N LYS A 21 -10.79 2.57 -27.47
CA LYS A 21 -9.46 2.77 -26.88
C LYS A 21 -9.42 3.96 -25.93
N ALA A 22 -8.84 3.73 -24.76
CA ALA A 22 -8.40 4.81 -23.88
C ALA A 22 -6.94 5.16 -24.20
N TYR A 23 -6.59 6.42 -24.02
CA TYR A 23 -5.24 6.95 -24.23
C TYR A 23 -4.66 7.43 -22.92
N LEU A 24 -3.37 7.22 -22.73
CA LEU A 24 -2.66 7.55 -21.53
C LEU A 24 -1.29 8.11 -21.87
N GLY A 25 -1.03 9.33 -21.46
CA GLY A 25 0.30 9.93 -21.43
C GLY A 25 0.97 9.61 -20.10
N VAL A 26 2.24 9.23 -20.11
CA VAL A 26 3.03 9.03 -18.91
C VAL A 26 4.28 9.88 -19.01
N CYS A 27 4.46 10.79 -18.04
CA CYS A 27 5.70 11.53 -17.85
C CYS A 27 6.51 10.87 -16.75
N VAL A 28 7.77 10.54 -17.00
CA VAL A 28 8.68 10.00 -16.00
C VAL A 28 9.79 11.00 -15.73
N GLU A 29 9.98 11.33 -14.45
CA GLU A 29 10.93 12.35 -14.00
C GLU A 29 11.73 11.91 -12.76
N ASP A 30 12.85 12.57 -12.50
CA ASP A 30 13.58 12.46 -11.24
C ASP A 30 12.75 13.09 -10.11
N ALA A 31 12.57 12.39 -9.02
CA ALA A 31 11.69 12.79 -7.92
C ALA A 31 12.13 14.05 -7.16
N VAL A 32 13.38 14.47 -7.33
CA VAL A 32 13.96 15.63 -6.61
C VAL A 32 14.23 16.79 -7.57
N SER A 33 14.89 16.53 -8.68
CA SER A 33 15.27 17.57 -9.64
C SER A 33 14.22 17.86 -10.70
N HIS A 34 13.17 17.01 -10.80
CA HIS A 34 12.13 17.07 -11.82
C HIS A 34 12.67 16.99 -13.27
N VAL A 35 13.89 16.49 -13.43
CA VAL A 35 14.47 16.30 -14.76
C VAL A 35 13.82 15.11 -15.44
N PRO A 36 13.32 15.27 -16.69
CA PRO A 36 12.74 14.17 -17.46
C PRO A 36 13.69 12.99 -17.64
N LEU A 37 13.18 11.77 -17.56
CA LEU A 37 13.96 10.55 -17.68
C LEU A 37 13.63 9.84 -18.99
N GLN A 38 14.62 9.80 -19.91
CA GLN A 38 14.53 9.14 -21.20
C GLN A 38 14.79 7.63 -21.10
N GLY A 39 14.11 6.85 -21.96
CA GLY A 39 14.37 5.41 -22.12
C GLY A 39 13.84 4.54 -21.00
N VAL A 40 12.95 5.07 -20.16
CA VAL A 40 12.28 4.32 -19.10
C VAL A 40 11.17 3.46 -19.71
N LYS A 41 11.19 2.15 -19.44
CA LYS A 41 10.10 1.25 -19.85
C LYS A 41 8.88 1.47 -18.97
N VAL A 42 7.78 1.79 -19.59
CA VAL A 42 6.48 2.02 -18.94
C VAL A 42 5.50 0.97 -19.43
N THR A 43 4.77 0.36 -18.53
CA THR A 43 3.69 -0.58 -18.82
C THR A 43 2.38 -0.02 -18.29
N ALA A 44 1.34 -0.05 -19.11
CA ALA A 44 -0.03 0.29 -18.71
C ALA A 44 -0.95 -0.92 -18.89
N ASN A 45 -1.72 -1.18 -17.86
CA ASN A 45 -2.79 -2.18 -17.88
C ASN A 45 -4.13 -1.44 -18.00
N PHE A 46 -4.83 -1.63 -19.11
CA PHE A 46 -6.19 -1.14 -19.33
C PHE A 46 -7.16 -2.22 -18.82
N GLU A 47 -7.77 -1.96 -17.67
CA GLU A 47 -8.54 -2.95 -16.92
C GLU A 47 -9.79 -3.43 -17.67
N ASP A 48 -10.07 -4.71 -17.57
CA ASP A 48 -11.28 -5.35 -18.06
C ASP A 48 -12.12 -5.82 -16.86
N ASP A 49 -13.32 -5.26 -16.72
CA ASP A 49 -14.27 -5.63 -15.68
C ASP A 49 -15.31 -6.60 -16.28
N ILE A 50 -15.17 -7.85 -15.94
CA ILE A 50 -16.08 -8.91 -16.41
C ILE A 50 -17.37 -9.00 -15.57
N GLY A 51 -17.44 -8.32 -14.40
CA GLY A 51 -18.64 -8.25 -13.56
C GLY A 51 -19.25 -9.63 -13.29
N TRP A 52 -20.55 -9.79 -13.62
CA TRP A 52 -21.26 -11.06 -13.43
C TRP A 52 -20.75 -12.22 -14.31
N ARG A 53 -20.03 -11.94 -15.41
CA ARG A 53 -19.43 -12.95 -16.29
C ARG A 53 -18.21 -13.64 -15.66
N ALA A 54 -17.75 -13.20 -14.47
CA ALA A 54 -16.62 -13.80 -13.74
C ALA A 54 -16.77 -15.31 -13.45
N TRP A 55 -17.98 -15.83 -13.56
CA TRP A 55 -18.26 -17.26 -13.41
C TRP A 55 -17.89 -18.10 -14.65
N THR A 56 -17.81 -17.47 -15.82
CA THR A 56 -17.62 -18.15 -17.11
C THR A 56 -16.44 -17.62 -17.91
N GLU A 57 -15.94 -16.44 -17.59
CA GLU A 57 -14.88 -15.76 -18.32
C GLU A 57 -13.78 -15.28 -17.36
N SER A 58 -12.55 -15.24 -17.83
CA SER A 58 -11.44 -14.59 -17.15
C SER A 58 -11.29 -13.17 -17.66
N ALA A 59 -10.93 -12.23 -16.78
CA ALA A 59 -10.56 -10.87 -17.18
C ALA A 59 -9.33 -10.94 -18.12
N ASN A 60 -9.41 -10.26 -19.25
CA ASN A 60 -8.33 -10.19 -20.22
C ASN A 60 -7.95 -8.71 -20.45
N PRO A 61 -7.18 -8.12 -19.54
CA PRO A 61 -6.79 -6.72 -19.67
C PRO A 61 -5.87 -6.50 -20.87
N ASP A 62 -6.03 -5.34 -21.52
CA ASP A 62 -5.15 -4.93 -22.61
C ASP A 62 -3.89 -4.28 -22.03
N ILE A 63 -2.74 -4.87 -22.26
CA ILE A 63 -1.44 -4.39 -21.76
C ILE A 63 -0.72 -3.66 -22.88
N ALA A 64 -0.34 -2.42 -22.63
CA ALA A 64 0.45 -1.60 -23.52
C ALA A 64 1.80 -1.24 -22.89
N GLU A 65 2.86 -1.35 -23.67
CA GLU A 65 4.22 -1.04 -23.24
C GLU A 65 4.82 0.04 -24.16
N GLY A 66 5.73 0.84 -23.60
CA GLY A 66 6.47 1.85 -24.34
C GLY A 66 7.68 2.36 -23.58
N PHE A 67 8.46 3.20 -24.24
CA PHE A 67 9.63 3.85 -23.64
C PHE A 67 9.47 5.35 -23.68
N THR A 68 9.93 6.03 -22.64
CA THR A 68 9.93 7.49 -22.60
C THR A 68 10.92 8.09 -23.57
N ASP A 69 10.51 9.19 -24.21
CA ASP A 69 11.33 10.00 -25.11
C ASP A 69 12.29 10.95 -24.34
N LYS A 70 12.93 11.86 -25.05
CA LYS A 70 13.86 12.86 -24.47
C LYS A 70 13.17 13.83 -23.49
N GLN A 71 11.88 13.99 -23.61
CA GLN A 71 11.04 14.80 -22.72
C GLN A 71 10.49 13.97 -21.54
N GLY A 72 10.93 12.73 -21.39
CA GLY A 72 10.43 11.82 -20.36
C GLY A 72 8.99 11.34 -20.61
N PHE A 73 8.47 11.53 -21.84
CA PHE A 73 7.07 11.25 -22.16
C PHE A 73 6.91 9.95 -22.95
N CYS A 74 5.86 9.19 -22.61
CA CYS A 74 5.43 8.01 -23.33
C CYS A 74 3.92 8.04 -23.52
N ARG A 75 3.42 7.79 -24.73
CA ARG A 75 1.98 7.68 -25.00
C ARG A 75 1.59 6.24 -25.23
N LEU A 76 0.65 5.75 -24.41
CA LEU A 76 0.13 4.39 -24.46
C LEU A 76 -1.37 4.42 -24.80
N SER A 77 -1.87 3.32 -25.35
CA SER A 77 -3.31 3.18 -25.59
C SER A 77 -3.73 1.72 -25.50
N GLY A 78 -4.90 1.48 -24.96
CA GLY A 78 -5.46 0.14 -24.84
C GLY A 78 -6.97 0.14 -24.75
N LYS A 79 -7.56 -1.04 -24.87
CA LYS A 79 -9.00 -1.25 -24.74
C LYS A 79 -9.34 -1.43 -23.26
N THR A 80 -10.39 -0.77 -22.81
CA THR A 80 -10.98 -0.97 -21.49
C THR A 80 -12.49 -0.95 -21.60
N ASN A 81 -13.17 -1.78 -20.83
CA ASN A 81 -14.63 -1.76 -20.74
C ASN A 81 -15.13 -1.08 -19.44
N CYS A 82 -14.27 -0.92 -18.44
CA CYS A 82 -14.60 -0.29 -17.16
C CYS A 82 -14.06 1.14 -16.99
N GLY A 83 -13.30 1.63 -17.96
CA GLY A 83 -12.72 2.97 -17.92
C GLY A 83 -11.68 3.14 -16.82
N ARG A 84 -10.85 2.15 -16.59
CA ARG A 84 -9.73 2.20 -15.61
C ARG A 84 -8.44 1.74 -16.26
N SER A 85 -7.34 2.36 -15.86
CA SER A 85 -6.02 1.86 -16.16
C SER A 85 -5.09 2.02 -14.96
N SER A 86 -4.12 1.13 -14.87
CA SER A 86 -3.01 1.20 -13.91
C SER A 86 -1.68 1.23 -14.65
N ILE A 87 -0.68 1.89 -14.05
CA ILE A 87 0.61 2.12 -14.66
C ILE A 87 1.69 1.59 -13.73
N TRP A 88 2.74 1.04 -14.30
CA TRP A 88 3.97 0.73 -13.59
C TRP A 88 5.19 0.96 -14.47
N VAL A 89 6.33 1.16 -13.82
CA VAL A 89 7.64 1.24 -14.45
C VAL A 89 8.37 -0.07 -14.19
N ASP A 90 8.55 -0.88 -15.24
CA ASP A 90 9.14 -2.21 -15.12
C ASP A 90 10.66 -2.15 -15.01
N LYS A 91 11.27 -1.12 -15.58
CA LYS A 91 12.73 -0.98 -15.61
C LYS A 91 13.12 0.47 -15.47
N ALA A 92 13.60 0.81 -14.30
CA ALA A 92 14.16 2.12 -14.03
C ALA A 92 15.56 2.26 -14.64
N PRO A 93 16.02 3.48 -14.98
CA PRO A 93 17.39 3.73 -15.36
C PRO A 93 18.36 3.36 -14.25
N LYS A 94 19.60 3.04 -14.61
CA LYS A 94 20.65 2.74 -13.62
C LYS A 94 20.78 3.88 -12.60
N GLY A 95 20.75 3.51 -11.32
CA GLY A 95 20.84 4.46 -10.21
C GLY A 95 19.49 4.98 -9.71
N TYR A 96 18.38 4.43 -10.19
CA TYR A 96 17.05 4.70 -9.68
C TYR A 96 16.41 3.44 -9.10
N TYR A 97 15.52 3.62 -8.14
CA TYR A 97 14.65 2.55 -7.67
C TYR A 97 13.51 2.32 -8.66
N GLU A 98 13.16 1.07 -8.87
CA GLU A 98 12.01 0.70 -9.69
C GLU A 98 10.71 1.12 -9.00
N ALA A 99 9.79 1.68 -9.78
CA ALA A 99 8.47 2.07 -9.29
C ALA A 99 7.48 0.96 -9.61
N ALA A 100 6.98 0.27 -8.59
CA ALA A 100 6.01 -0.79 -8.79
C ALA A 100 4.66 -0.30 -9.32
N HIS A 101 4.21 0.90 -8.96
CA HIS A 101 2.96 1.49 -9.42
C HIS A 101 3.07 3.00 -9.65
N GLY A 102 2.76 3.45 -10.87
CA GLY A 102 2.69 4.86 -11.23
C GLY A 102 1.32 5.52 -10.99
N GLY A 103 0.35 4.79 -10.47
CA GLY A 103 -0.99 5.30 -10.21
C GLY A 103 -2.10 4.59 -10.99
N ARG A 104 -3.34 4.96 -10.66
CA ARG A 104 -4.56 4.52 -11.36
C ARG A 104 -5.25 5.71 -11.98
N THR A 105 -5.72 5.56 -13.20
CA THR A 105 -6.55 6.56 -13.87
C THR A 105 -7.97 6.06 -14.04
N LYS A 106 -8.92 7.00 -14.07
CA LYS A 106 -10.32 6.72 -14.35
C LYS A 106 -10.75 7.51 -15.56
N TYR A 107 -11.48 6.86 -16.45
CA TYR A 107 -12.09 7.45 -17.64
C TYR A 107 -13.60 7.37 -17.52
N THR A 108 -14.29 8.37 -18.08
CA THR A 108 -15.75 8.38 -18.21
C THR A 108 -16.12 8.17 -19.67
N ARG A 109 -17.03 7.24 -19.95
CA ARG A 109 -17.50 6.98 -21.31
C ARG A 109 -18.57 7.96 -21.71
N ARG A 110 -18.37 8.69 -22.82
CA ARG A 110 -19.47 9.43 -23.48
C ARG A 110 -20.32 8.44 -24.28
N SER A 111 -21.55 8.22 -23.83
CA SER A 111 -22.44 7.16 -24.31
C SER A 111 -22.77 7.22 -25.81
N LEU A 112 -22.87 8.44 -26.40
CA LEU A 112 -23.21 8.63 -27.80
C LEU A 112 -22.04 8.37 -28.77
N LEU A 113 -20.80 8.56 -28.37
CA LEU A 113 -19.62 8.46 -29.24
C LEU A 113 -18.69 7.28 -28.91
N ARG A 114 -18.96 6.54 -27.84
CA ARG A 114 -18.09 5.46 -27.33
C ARG A 114 -16.63 5.89 -27.09
N ILE A 115 -16.39 7.16 -26.79
CA ILE A 115 -15.07 7.72 -26.56
C ILE A 115 -14.84 7.84 -25.05
N TRP A 116 -13.69 7.38 -24.58
CA TRP A 116 -13.26 7.55 -23.21
C TRP A 116 -12.76 8.98 -22.96
N GLN A 117 -13.18 9.58 -21.85
CA GLN A 117 -12.81 10.94 -21.44
C GLN A 117 -12.14 10.93 -20.07
N PRO A 118 -11.15 11.77 -19.83
CA PRO A 118 -10.49 12.65 -20.80
C PRO A 118 -9.67 11.87 -21.84
N GLU A 119 -9.56 12.39 -23.06
CA GLU A 119 -8.83 11.72 -24.16
C GLU A 119 -7.32 11.70 -23.93
N ASP A 120 -6.79 12.71 -23.25
CA ASP A 120 -5.37 12.89 -23.01
C ASP A 120 -5.09 13.00 -21.51
N VAL A 121 -5.31 11.90 -20.78
CA VAL A 121 -4.87 11.79 -19.39
C VAL A 121 -3.35 11.71 -19.36
N VAL A 122 -2.72 12.57 -18.57
CA VAL A 122 -1.27 12.50 -18.31
C VAL A 122 -1.04 12.20 -16.85
N VAL A 123 -0.20 11.19 -16.58
CA VAL A 123 0.22 10.81 -15.24
C VAL A 123 1.72 11.00 -15.12
N THR A 124 2.16 11.67 -14.09
CA THR A 124 3.58 11.81 -13.78
C THR A 124 4.02 10.73 -12.81
N VAL A 125 5.07 10.01 -13.18
CA VAL A 125 5.76 9.02 -12.34
C VAL A 125 7.11 9.58 -11.97
N ALA A 126 7.31 9.87 -10.69
CA ALA A 126 8.58 10.38 -10.20
C ALA A 126 9.44 9.22 -9.67
N LEU A 127 10.60 8.99 -10.28
CA LEU A 127 11.55 7.99 -9.86
C LEU A 127 12.59 8.56 -8.90
N GLN A 128 12.88 7.81 -7.85
CA GLN A 128 13.84 8.22 -6.83
C GLN A 128 15.21 7.64 -7.11
N ARG A 129 16.26 8.50 -7.08
CA ARG A 129 17.64 8.03 -7.16
C ARG A 129 18.05 7.25 -5.93
N VAL A 130 18.86 6.23 -6.14
CA VAL A 130 19.63 5.57 -5.08
C VAL A 130 20.72 6.53 -4.62
N ALA A 131 20.80 6.83 -3.33
CA ALA A 131 21.75 7.79 -2.77
C ALA A 131 22.81 7.12 -1.89
N HIS A 132 22.41 6.60 -0.74
CA HIS A 132 23.27 5.99 0.26
C HIS A 132 22.69 4.67 0.77
N PRO A 133 22.50 3.67 -0.11
CA PRO A 133 21.85 2.43 0.28
C PRO A 133 22.71 1.64 1.26
N ILE A 134 22.09 1.09 2.28
CA ILE A 134 22.72 0.29 3.31
C ILE A 134 21.94 -1.01 3.55
N PRO A 135 22.60 -2.07 4.07
CA PRO A 135 21.89 -3.23 4.59
C PRO A 135 20.98 -2.85 5.75
N LEU A 136 19.75 -3.35 5.75
CA LEU A 136 18.77 -3.13 6.81
C LEU A 136 18.21 -4.48 7.28
N TYR A 137 17.67 -4.52 8.50
CA TYR A 137 16.72 -5.56 8.86
C TYR A 137 15.40 -5.27 8.14
N VAL A 138 14.97 -6.18 7.27
CA VAL A 138 13.69 -6.06 6.56
C VAL A 138 12.86 -7.28 6.88
N ASN A 139 11.72 -7.10 7.53
CA ASN A 139 10.87 -8.22 7.88
C ASN A 139 9.39 -7.87 7.73
N ARG A 140 8.66 -8.83 7.16
CA ARG A 140 7.21 -8.83 7.14
C ARG A 140 6.71 -9.63 8.32
N VAL A 141 6.18 -8.94 9.28
CA VAL A 141 5.61 -9.54 10.48
C VAL A 141 4.17 -9.95 10.19
N ILE A 142 3.86 -11.21 10.44
CA ILE A 142 2.50 -11.74 10.37
C ILE A 142 2.25 -12.53 11.64
N LEU A 143 1.29 -12.08 12.43
CA LEU A 143 0.72 -12.85 13.53
C LEU A 143 -0.63 -13.37 13.05
N ASP A 144 -0.78 -14.70 12.98
CA ASP A 144 -2.05 -15.35 12.65
C ASP A 144 -2.45 -16.24 13.83
N GLY A 145 -3.39 -15.73 14.64
CA GLY A 145 -3.89 -16.43 15.84
C GLY A 145 -4.69 -17.70 15.56
N ARG A 146 -4.96 -18.02 14.28
CA ARG A 146 -5.60 -19.29 13.90
C ARG A 146 -4.62 -20.45 13.84
N ARG A 147 -3.32 -20.17 13.83
CA ARG A 147 -2.27 -21.22 13.87
C ARG A 147 -1.97 -21.56 15.32
N GLU A 148 -2.25 -22.80 15.71
CA GLU A 148 -1.98 -23.35 17.06
C GLU A 148 -0.53 -23.17 17.53
N SER A 149 0.40 -23.02 16.60
CA SER A 149 1.83 -22.80 16.88
C SER A 149 2.17 -21.44 17.54
N VAL A 150 1.21 -20.52 17.65
CA VAL A 150 1.45 -19.18 18.19
C VAL A 150 0.76 -18.97 19.54
N GLY A 151 0.31 -20.05 20.18
CA GLY A 151 -0.47 -19.98 21.43
C GLY A 151 -1.74 -19.15 21.18
N GLY A 152 -2.87 -19.82 20.91
CA GLY A 152 -4.13 -19.14 20.61
C GLY A 152 -4.39 -18.03 21.60
N PHE A 153 -4.53 -16.80 21.13
CA PHE A 153 -4.92 -15.70 22.00
C PHE A 153 -6.41 -15.38 21.78
N ASP A 154 -7.09 -15.15 22.88
CA ASP A 154 -8.43 -14.59 22.86
C ASP A 154 -8.29 -13.15 22.36
N GLY A 155 -8.70 -12.93 21.11
CA GLY A 155 -8.50 -11.67 20.43
C GLY A 155 -9.34 -10.51 20.92
N THR A 156 -10.14 -10.68 21.96
CA THR A 156 -10.98 -9.60 22.48
C THR A 156 -10.17 -8.56 23.24
N ASN A 157 -9.12 -8.98 23.96
CA ASN A 157 -8.23 -8.10 24.73
C ASN A 157 -6.80 -8.67 24.72
N ALA A 158 -6.11 -8.51 23.61
CA ALA A 158 -4.73 -9.00 23.48
C ALA A 158 -3.72 -7.89 23.80
N VAL A 159 -2.60 -8.28 24.42
CA VAL A 159 -1.41 -7.44 24.58
C VAL A 159 -0.24 -8.17 23.94
N LEU A 160 0.22 -7.63 22.81
CA LEU A 160 1.30 -8.19 22.01
C LEU A 160 2.51 -7.28 22.10
N LYS A 161 3.69 -7.87 22.30
CA LYS A 161 4.94 -7.12 22.40
C LYS A 161 5.90 -7.61 21.33
N PHE A 162 6.57 -6.68 20.67
CA PHE A 162 7.44 -6.96 19.53
C PHE A 162 8.86 -6.42 19.74
N ASP A 163 9.85 -7.22 19.36
CA ASP A 163 11.27 -6.87 19.33
C ASP A 163 11.72 -6.67 17.88
N PHE A 164 12.03 -5.43 17.49
CA PHE A 164 12.41 -5.11 16.12
C PHE A 164 13.79 -5.66 15.71
N LEU A 165 14.73 -5.78 16.66
CA LEU A 165 16.07 -6.31 16.37
C LEU A 165 16.08 -7.83 16.25
N GLU A 166 15.34 -8.55 17.11
CA GLU A 166 15.14 -9.98 16.95
C GLU A 166 14.18 -10.33 15.82
N GLY A 167 13.34 -9.36 15.41
CA GLY A 167 12.33 -9.53 14.37
C GLY A 167 11.20 -10.47 14.78
N ASP A 168 10.89 -10.53 16.08
CA ASP A 168 9.91 -11.48 16.62
C ASP A 168 9.09 -10.91 17.78
N TRP A 169 7.95 -11.55 18.03
CA TRP A 169 7.12 -11.28 19.20
C TRP A 169 7.79 -11.76 20.48
N LEU A 170 7.46 -11.14 21.60
CA LEU A 170 7.89 -11.64 22.90
C LEU A 170 7.09 -12.89 23.29
N PRO A 171 7.59 -13.71 24.21
CA PRO A 171 6.82 -14.83 24.77
C PRO A 171 5.44 -14.39 25.30
N PRO A 172 4.38 -15.18 25.13
CA PRO A 172 4.38 -16.55 24.59
C PRO A 172 4.33 -16.66 23.06
N HIS A 173 4.27 -15.53 22.33
CA HIS A 173 4.00 -15.51 20.88
C HIS A 173 5.26 -15.60 20.01
N GLY A 174 6.43 -15.54 20.60
CA GLY A 174 7.72 -15.61 19.92
C GLY A 174 8.89 -15.71 20.89
N VAL A 175 10.10 -15.39 20.40
CA VAL A 175 11.37 -15.46 21.15
C VAL A 175 12.04 -14.09 21.35
N GLY A 176 11.33 -13.00 21.04
CA GLY A 176 11.80 -11.63 21.28
C GLY A 176 12.13 -11.38 22.73
N LYS A 177 13.06 -10.46 23.00
CA LYS A 177 13.62 -10.17 24.31
C LYS A 177 13.22 -8.81 24.87
N TYR A 178 13.06 -7.83 23.98
CA TYR A 178 12.80 -6.43 24.34
C TYR A 178 11.47 -5.96 23.75
N SER A 179 10.65 -5.32 24.55
CA SER A 179 9.40 -4.71 24.09
C SER A 179 9.70 -3.35 23.44
N ASP A 180 10.04 -3.36 22.19
CA ASP A 180 10.24 -2.13 21.41
C ASP A 180 8.91 -1.50 21.00
N MET A 181 7.89 -2.33 20.82
CA MET A 181 6.52 -1.94 20.48
C MET A 181 5.54 -2.83 21.23
N THR A 182 4.46 -2.25 21.73
CA THR A 182 3.33 -2.95 22.35
C THR A 182 2.08 -2.66 21.55
N ILE A 183 1.33 -3.69 21.20
CA ILE A 183 0.01 -3.57 20.58
C ILE A 183 -1.02 -4.09 21.57
N THR A 184 -1.91 -3.20 22.01
CA THR A 184 -3.07 -3.57 22.84
C THR A 184 -4.31 -3.52 21.97
N THR A 185 -5.12 -4.59 22.01
CA THR A 185 -6.33 -4.68 21.21
C THR A 185 -7.57 -4.76 22.10
N LYS A 186 -8.67 -4.15 21.66
CA LYS A 186 -9.99 -4.25 22.27
C LYS A 186 -11.02 -4.49 21.19
N LEU A 187 -11.81 -5.54 21.33
CA LEU A 187 -12.95 -5.82 20.46
C LEU A 187 -14.24 -5.64 21.26
N GLU A 188 -15.08 -4.73 20.84
CA GLU A 188 -16.43 -4.56 21.34
C GLU A 188 -17.43 -5.14 20.35
N VAL A 189 -18.06 -6.25 20.74
CA VAL A 189 -19.08 -6.92 19.91
C VAL A 189 -20.44 -6.34 20.28
N GLY A 190 -21.06 -5.73 19.30
CA GLY A 190 -22.40 -5.17 19.41
C GLY A 190 -23.50 -6.16 19.02
N GLU A 191 -24.65 -5.61 18.72
CA GLU A 191 -25.85 -6.37 18.35
C GLU A 191 -25.68 -7.12 17.03
N ALA A 192 -26.26 -8.33 16.96
CA ALA A 192 -26.35 -9.08 15.72
C ALA A 192 -27.77 -8.99 15.14
N LEU A 193 -27.88 -8.39 13.94
CA LEU A 193 -29.16 -8.17 13.27
C LEU A 193 -29.31 -8.99 11.99
N ASN A 194 -30.53 -9.40 11.69
CA ASN A 194 -30.87 -9.96 10.39
C ASN A 194 -31.03 -8.83 9.37
N ILE A 195 -30.06 -8.69 8.46
CA ILE A 195 -30.04 -7.59 7.50
C ILE A 195 -30.81 -7.94 6.22
N TRP A 196 -30.71 -9.18 5.74
CA TRP A 196 -31.36 -9.61 4.52
C TRP A 196 -31.55 -11.13 4.49
N ARG A 197 -32.78 -11.61 4.24
CA ARG A 197 -33.12 -13.02 3.99
C ARG A 197 -32.35 -14.02 4.85
N SER A 198 -32.40 -13.89 6.17
CA SER A 198 -31.74 -14.80 7.13
C SER A 198 -30.21 -14.66 7.31
N HIS A 199 -29.55 -13.67 6.74
CA HIS A 199 -28.15 -13.43 7.04
C HIS A 199 -27.99 -12.56 8.29
N LYS A 200 -27.55 -13.20 9.37
CA LYS A 200 -27.24 -12.54 10.62
C LYS A 200 -25.91 -11.80 10.50
N THR A 201 -25.91 -10.48 10.65
CA THR A 201 -24.72 -9.64 10.64
C THR A 201 -24.45 -9.07 12.01
N THR A 202 -23.25 -9.32 12.53
CA THR A 202 -22.81 -8.77 13.80
C THR A 202 -22.13 -7.42 13.57
N PHE A 203 -22.46 -6.44 14.38
CA PHE A 203 -21.78 -5.14 14.43
C PHE A 203 -20.68 -5.22 15.48
N TYR A 204 -19.57 -4.55 15.24
CA TYR A 204 -18.43 -4.56 16.15
C TYR A 204 -17.55 -3.33 15.95
N ASP A 205 -16.88 -2.91 17.01
CA ASP A 205 -15.82 -1.93 17.01
C ASP A 205 -14.53 -2.58 17.50
N PHE A 206 -13.46 -2.41 16.74
CA PHE A 206 -12.14 -2.87 17.08
C PHE A 206 -11.23 -1.67 17.27
N ILE A 207 -10.56 -1.61 18.40
CA ILE A 207 -9.63 -0.56 18.77
C ILE A 207 -8.27 -1.23 19.00
N SER A 208 -7.22 -0.65 18.41
CA SER A 208 -5.84 -1.06 18.64
C SER A 208 -5.01 0.14 19.05
N ALA A 209 -4.38 0.09 20.22
CA ALA A 209 -3.38 1.04 20.63
C ALA A 209 -1.98 0.46 20.36
N ILE A 210 -1.15 1.20 19.64
CA ILE A 210 0.22 0.84 19.29
C ILE A 210 1.13 1.78 20.06
N GLU A 211 1.88 1.25 21.01
CA GLU A 211 2.74 2.02 21.90
C GLU A 211 4.22 1.69 21.67
N PHE A 212 5.07 2.71 21.76
CA PHE A 212 6.52 2.58 21.74
C PHE A 212 7.06 2.98 23.12
N PRO A 213 7.27 2.00 24.01
CA PRO A 213 7.64 2.29 25.40
C PRO A 213 9.02 2.91 25.51
N GLY A 214 9.18 3.79 26.50
CA GLY A 214 10.44 4.46 26.81
C GLY A 214 10.51 5.90 26.34
N LYS A 215 11.27 6.71 27.10
CA LYS A 215 11.45 8.13 26.81
C LYS A 215 12.05 8.36 25.43
N GLY A 216 11.38 9.17 24.62
CA GLY A 216 11.85 9.55 23.29
C GLY A 216 11.67 8.49 22.21
N ASN A 217 11.17 7.30 22.53
CA ASN A 217 10.70 6.34 21.54
C ASN A 217 9.37 6.77 20.95
N GLY A 218 9.04 6.25 19.78
CA GLY A 218 7.76 6.57 19.15
C GLY A 218 7.78 6.43 17.66
N LEU A 219 6.72 6.92 17.03
CA LEU A 219 6.54 6.94 15.59
C LEU A 219 6.19 8.35 15.07
N VAL A 220 6.54 8.61 13.83
CA VAL A 220 6.15 9.81 13.05
C VAL A 220 5.51 9.34 11.76
N GLU A 221 4.27 9.73 11.54
CA GLU A 221 3.57 9.45 10.29
C GLU A 221 4.07 10.36 9.16
N LYS A 222 4.32 9.78 8.01
CA LYS A 222 4.66 10.47 6.76
C LYS A 222 3.62 10.12 5.71
N SER A 223 2.94 11.14 5.19
CA SER A 223 2.10 10.95 4.01
C SER A 223 2.97 10.73 2.77
N VAL A 224 2.61 9.75 1.98
CA VAL A 224 3.37 9.33 0.79
C VAL A 224 2.45 9.23 -0.43
N ARG A 225 1.41 10.08 -0.47
CA ARG A 225 0.42 10.12 -1.55
C ARG A 225 1.09 10.12 -2.93
N GLY A 226 0.62 9.25 -3.80
CA GLY A 226 1.01 9.18 -5.21
C GLY A 226 2.40 8.58 -5.45
N SER A 227 2.96 7.88 -4.48
CA SER A 227 4.25 7.23 -4.62
C SER A 227 4.23 5.80 -4.10
N ASN A 228 5.17 5.00 -4.57
CA ASN A 228 5.54 3.73 -3.95
C ASN A 228 6.21 4.02 -2.61
N CYS A 229 5.41 4.05 -1.67
CA CYS A 229 5.49 4.70 -0.39
C CYS A 229 6.77 4.44 0.40
N GLY A 230 7.21 3.24 0.61
CA GLY A 230 8.29 2.95 1.54
C GLY A 230 9.68 3.36 1.08
N ILE A 231 9.91 3.38 -0.22
CA ILE A 231 11.22 3.66 -0.80
C ILE A 231 11.59 5.14 -0.63
N ARG A 232 10.62 6.06 -0.64
CA ARG A 232 10.88 7.51 -0.58
C ARG A 232 11.31 8.04 0.79
N VAL A 233 11.02 7.31 1.85
CA VAL A 233 11.48 7.69 3.18
C VAL A 233 12.90 7.15 3.39
N ARG A 234 13.91 8.00 3.13
CA ARG A 234 15.32 7.65 3.22
C ARG A 234 15.96 7.97 4.56
N THR A 235 15.39 8.94 5.28
CA THR A 235 15.98 9.42 6.52
C THR A 235 14.88 9.58 7.56
N ALA A 236 15.10 8.98 8.72
CA ALA A 236 14.21 9.17 9.86
C ALA A 236 14.27 10.63 10.36
N PRO A 237 13.13 11.23 10.78
CA PRO A 237 13.11 12.55 11.38
C PRO A 237 14.00 12.64 12.63
N GLU A 238 14.46 13.84 12.98
CA GLU A 238 15.18 14.08 14.24
C GLU A 238 14.25 14.06 15.45
N SER A 239 13.04 14.56 15.26
CA SER A 239 12.07 14.79 16.33
C SER A 239 10.64 14.57 15.84
N GLY A 240 9.67 14.80 16.72
CA GLY A 240 8.25 14.65 16.41
C GLY A 240 7.72 13.24 16.65
N TYR A 241 8.48 12.38 17.31
CA TYR A 241 8.05 11.04 17.67
C TYR A 241 6.97 11.10 18.75
N VAL A 242 5.82 10.46 18.47
CA VAL A 242 4.73 10.25 19.42
C VAL A 242 4.76 8.82 19.90
N SER A 243 4.59 8.60 21.19
CA SER A 243 4.73 7.29 21.82
C SER A 243 3.57 6.34 21.54
N GLU A 244 2.45 6.84 21.04
CA GLU A 244 1.23 6.07 20.86
C GLU A 244 0.51 6.42 19.55
N LYS A 245 -0.10 5.43 18.93
CA LYS A 245 -1.07 5.58 17.85
C LYS A 245 -2.26 4.66 18.11
N VAL A 246 -3.45 5.24 18.08
CA VAL A 246 -4.70 4.48 18.16
C VAL A 246 -5.26 4.30 16.76
N MET A 247 -5.73 3.09 16.45
CA MET A 247 -6.41 2.75 15.21
C MET A 247 -7.76 2.12 15.50
N GLN A 248 -8.75 2.47 14.71
CA GLN A 248 -10.11 1.92 14.83
C GLN A 248 -10.59 1.38 13.49
N PHE A 249 -11.26 0.26 13.53
CA PHE A 249 -12.02 -0.26 12.41
C PHE A 249 -13.20 -1.11 12.91
N GLY A 250 -14.16 -1.30 12.06
CA GLY A 250 -15.31 -2.08 12.48
C GLY A 250 -16.43 -2.14 11.46
N ARG A 251 -17.58 -2.54 11.96
CA ARG A 251 -18.83 -2.62 11.21
C ARG A 251 -19.94 -1.98 12.02
N ARG A 252 -20.45 -0.87 11.56
CA ARG A 252 -21.53 -0.12 12.20
C ARG A 252 -22.80 -0.06 11.34
N LYS A 253 -23.90 0.33 11.95
CA LYS A 253 -25.14 0.60 11.23
C LYS A 253 -24.99 1.87 10.40
N LYS A 254 -25.24 1.79 9.10
CA LYS A 254 -25.33 3.00 8.28
C LYS A 254 -26.65 3.71 8.60
N ASN A 255 -26.58 4.99 8.97
CA ASN A 255 -27.76 5.82 9.15
C ASN A 255 -28.42 6.06 7.78
N THR A 256 -29.52 5.36 7.52
CA THR A 256 -30.37 5.57 6.36
C THR A 256 -31.74 6.00 6.82
N SER A 257 -32.40 6.87 6.05
CA SER A 257 -33.76 7.35 6.33
C SER A 257 -34.83 6.28 6.16
N GLY A 258 -34.48 5.02 5.88
CA GLY A 258 -35.39 3.92 5.60
C GLY A 258 -35.35 2.80 6.65
N PRO A 259 -36.29 1.85 6.60
CA PRO A 259 -36.36 0.74 7.54
C PRO A 259 -35.28 -0.33 7.33
N VAL A 260 -34.50 -0.23 6.25
CA VAL A 260 -33.46 -1.21 5.91
C VAL A 260 -32.14 -0.77 6.53
N ILE A 261 -31.56 -1.65 7.35
CA ILE A 261 -30.26 -1.45 7.98
C ILE A 261 -29.20 -1.98 7.04
N TYR A 262 -28.27 -1.10 6.64
CA TYR A 262 -27.09 -1.49 5.86
C TYR A 262 -25.86 -1.51 6.75
N PRO A 263 -24.99 -2.54 6.64
CA PRO A 263 -23.71 -2.52 7.30
C PRO A 263 -22.77 -1.55 6.58
N GLU A 264 -22.09 -0.71 7.35
CA GLU A 264 -21.03 0.15 6.88
C GLU A 264 -19.73 -0.32 7.54
N TYR A 265 -18.75 -0.69 6.70
CA TYR A 265 -17.40 -0.95 7.16
C TYR A 265 -16.65 0.38 7.25
N TYR A 266 -15.99 0.61 8.35
CA TYR A 266 -15.10 1.74 8.50
C TYR A 266 -13.70 1.24 8.88
N THR A 267 -12.69 1.97 8.43
CA THR A 267 -11.29 1.74 8.78
C THR A 267 -10.57 3.07 8.77
N GLU A 268 -9.72 3.27 9.73
CA GLU A 268 -8.78 4.39 9.76
C GLU A 268 -7.45 4.03 9.11
N SER A 269 -7.33 2.83 8.53
CA SER A 269 -6.10 2.45 7.84
C SER A 269 -5.84 3.34 6.62
N ASN A 270 -4.60 3.76 6.47
CA ASN A 270 -4.14 4.62 5.40
C ASN A 270 -2.98 3.93 4.66
N ASP A 271 -3.29 3.31 3.53
CA ASP A 271 -2.27 2.64 2.71
C ASP A 271 -1.27 3.65 2.08
N ASP A 272 -1.60 4.95 2.09
CA ASP A 272 -0.74 6.02 1.59
C ASP A 272 0.15 6.64 2.68
N CYS A 273 0.48 5.89 3.73
CA CYS A 273 1.35 6.32 4.81
C CYS A 273 2.61 5.47 4.96
N CYS A 274 3.59 6.05 5.60
CA CYS A 274 4.79 5.38 6.10
C CYS A 274 5.07 5.93 7.50
N TYR A 275 5.36 5.08 8.44
CA TYR A 275 5.75 5.49 9.79
C TYR A 275 7.26 5.37 9.93
N CYS A 276 7.95 6.46 10.25
CA CYS A 276 9.29 6.37 10.82
C CYS A 276 9.16 6.10 12.30
N PHE A 277 9.91 5.15 12.84
CA PHE A 277 9.92 4.89 14.27
C PHE A 277 11.32 5.00 14.87
N ARG A 278 11.37 5.26 16.16
CA ARG A 278 12.58 5.27 16.98
C ARG A 278 12.36 4.42 18.21
N VAL A 279 13.32 3.53 18.49
CA VAL A 279 13.27 2.58 19.62
C VAL A 279 14.59 2.57 20.39
N ARG A 280 14.56 2.05 21.61
CA ARG A 280 15.74 1.87 22.50
C ARG A 280 16.52 3.16 22.72
N SER A 281 15.81 4.31 22.82
CA SER A 281 16.44 5.60 23.08
C SER A 281 17.04 5.65 24.47
N ARG A 282 18.32 6.02 24.58
CA ARG A 282 19.00 6.32 25.83
C ARG A 282 19.55 7.73 25.78
N TYR A 283 19.54 8.37 26.93
CA TYR A 283 20.00 9.73 27.09
C TYR A 283 21.07 9.80 28.16
N ASP A 284 22.03 10.70 27.99
CA ASP A 284 22.99 11.05 29.05
C ASP A 284 22.35 11.92 30.15
N ASP A 285 23.11 12.20 31.20
CA ASP A 285 22.67 13.05 32.33
C ASP A 285 22.36 14.48 31.90
N ARG A 286 22.83 14.92 30.74
CA ARG A 286 22.60 16.26 30.17
C ARG A 286 21.38 16.27 29.26
N GLY A 287 20.75 15.12 29.02
CA GLY A 287 19.59 14.96 28.14
C GLY A 287 19.94 14.82 26.67
N ASN A 288 21.19 14.58 26.29
CA ASN A 288 21.57 14.29 24.92
C ASN A 288 21.25 12.82 24.58
N LEU A 289 20.73 12.59 23.40
CA LEU A 289 20.49 11.22 22.89
C LEU A 289 21.84 10.55 22.58
N ILE A 290 22.15 9.46 23.27
CA ILE A 290 23.40 8.72 23.13
C ILE A 290 23.23 7.35 22.45
N GLU A 291 22.02 6.84 22.38
CA GLU A 291 21.69 5.62 21.65
C GLU A 291 20.23 5.68 21.20
N ALA A 292 19.97 5.24 20.00
CA ALA A 292 18.64 5.00 19.46
C ALA A 292 18.76 4.20 18.15
N TYR A 293 17.75 3.41 17.84
CA TYR A 293 17.64 2.75 16.55
C TYR A 293 16.44 3.30 15.80
N TYR A 294 16.63 3.49 14.49
CA TYR A 294 15.62 4.08 13.62
C TYR A 294 15.15 3.07 12.59
N GLY A 295 13.86 3.11 12.34
CA GLY A 295 13.25 2.29 11.31
C GLY A 295 12.09 2.96 10.63
N LYS A 296 11.50 2.26 9.66
CA LYS A 296 10.25 2.65 9.02
C LYS A 296 9.33 1.45 8.89
N ILE A 297 8.02 1.71 8.97
CA ILE A 297 6.96 0.75 8.68
C ILE A 297 6.31 1.21 7.39
N TYR A 298 6.25 0.29 6.43
CA TYR A 298 5.72 0.56 5.11
C TYR A 298 4.23 0.25 5.05
N GLY A 299 3.45 1.22 4.58
CA GLY A 299 2.00 1.15 4.64
C GLY A 299 1.50 1.25 6.07
N ASP A 300 0.32 0.76 6.32
CA ASP A 300 -0.29 0.79 7.64
C ASP A 300 -0.17 -0.56 8.37
N PHE A 301 -0.39 -0.51 9.68
CA PHE A 301 -0.63 -1.72 10.45
C PHE A 301 -1.95 -2.34 10.00
N ARG A 302 -1.93 -3.62 9.69
CA ARG A 302 -3.12 -4.35 9.27
C ARG A 302 -3.53 -5.31 10.34
N PHE A 303 -4.74 -5.15 10.81
CA PHE A 303 -5.35 -6.04 11.77
C PHE A 303 -6.41 -6.90 11.08
N ARG A 304 -6.50 -8.15 11.51
CA ARG A 304 -7.56 -9.06 11.10
C ARG A 304 -8.43 -9.39 12.29
N GLY A 305 -9.71 -9.22 12.13
CA GLY A 305 -10.71 -9.61 13.09
C GLY A 305 -11.88 -10.30 12.40
N THR A 306 -12.56 -11.15 13.10
CA THR A 306 -13.85 -11.70 12.67
C THR A 306 -14.90 -11.43 13.73
N ASP A 307 -16.13 -11.25 13.28
CA ASP A 307 -17.31 -11.05 14.11
C ASP A 307 -17.63 -12.20 15.07
N LYS A 308 -16.95 -13.35 14.90
CA LYS A 308 -17.20 -14.55 15.72
C LYS A 308 -16.02 -15.00 16.59
N SER A 309 -14.81 -14.68 16.19
CA SER A 309 -13.58 -15.18 16.83
C SER A 309 -12.68 -14.09 17.41
N GLY A 310 -13.13 -12.85 17.38
CA GLY A 310 -12.32 -11.73 17.83
C GLY A 310 -11.19 -11.37 16.87
N PHE A 311 -10.22 -10.62 17.36
CA PHE A 311 -8.99 -10.30 16.66
C PHE A 311 -8.14 -11.57 16.51
N ASN A 312 -7.70 -11.87 15.29
CA ASN A 312 -6.92 -13.07 15.02
C ASN A 312 -5.64 -12.83 14.22
N GLY A 313 -5.24 -11.59 14.02
CA GLY A 313 -3.98 -11.35 13.34
C GLY A 313 -3.58 -9.88 13.25
N ALA A 314 -2.28 -9.66 13.27
CA ALA A 314 -1.64 -8.38 12.96
C ALA A 314 -0.57 -8.58 11.89
N SER A 315 -0.42 -7.63 10.99
CA SER A 315 0.69 -7.65 10.04
C SER A 315 1.18 -6.25 9.73
N PHE A 316 2.50 -6.13 9.55
CA PHE A 316 3.17 -4.92 9.10
C PHE A 316 4.51 -5.29 8.45
N LEU A 317 5.03 -4.40 7.61
CA LEU A 317 6.37 -4.52 7.04
C LEU A 317 7.24 -3.44 7.63
N TYR A 318 8.41 -3.80 8.16
CA TYR A 318 9.35 -2.84 8.69
C TYR A 318 10.74 -2.97 8.09
N TYR A 319 11.45 -1.86 8.16
CA TYR A 319 12.87 -1.72 7.85
C TYR A 319 13.53 -1.08 9.07
N LEU A 320 14.63 -1.65 9.57
CA LEU A 320 15.35 -1.13 10.73
C LEU A 320 16.84 -1.00 10.41
N ASN A 321 17.41 0.17 10.69
CA ASN A 321 18.84 0.39 10.63
C ASN A 321 19.52 -0.20 11.89
N PRO A 322 20.47 -1.13 11.73
CA PRO A 322 21.19 -1.73 12.86
C PRO A 322 22.17 -0.78 13.55
N THR A 323 22.53 0.31 12.89
CA THR A 323 23.53 1.26 13.41
C THR A 323 22.86 2.28 14.32
N SER A 324 23.29 2.32 15.58
CA SER A 324 22.79 3.28 16.55
C SER A 324 23.05 4.71 16.11
N LEU A 325 22.08 5.60 16.33
CA LEU A 325 22.08 7.01 15.97
C LEU A 325 22.11 7.33 14.47
N ASP A 326 22.25 6.32 13.62
CA ASP A 326 22.16 6.52 12.18
C ASP A 326 20.70 6.49 11.70
N ARG A 327 20.27 7.62 11.15
CA ARG A 327 18.92 7.82 10.66
C ARG A 327 18.70 7.39 9.21
N ASN A 328 19.73 6.81 8.56
CA ASN A 328 19.60 6.33 7.20
C ASN A 328 18.66 5.12 7.11
N LEU A 329 17.61 5.21 6.31
CA LEU A 329 16.59 4.18 6.10
C LEU A 329 16.52 3.75 4.62
N GLU A 330 17.57 4.02 3.85
CA GLU A 330 17.65 3.65 2.46
C GLU A 330 18.18 2.22 2.31
N TRP A 331 17.31 1.27 2.05
CA TRP A 331 17.69 -0.12 1.87
C TRP A 331 18.34 -0.34 0.50
N ASP A 332 19.40 -1.16 0.48
CA ASP A 332 20.15 -1.50 -0.74
C ASP A 332 19.43 -2.54 -1.64
N MET A 333 18.25 -2.99 -1.26
CA MET A 333 17.40 -3.95 -1.96
C MET A 333 18.05 -5.34 -2.17
N LYS A 334 19.16 -5.62 -1.51
CA LYS A 334 19.93 -6.86 -1.68
C LYS A 334 20.24 -7.56 -0.36
N ASN A 335 20.76 -6.80 0.61
CA ASN A 335 21.26 -7.34 1.85
C ASN A 335 20.23 -7.15 2.97
N ASN A 336 19.47 -8.20 3.23
CA ASN A 336 18.57 -8.26 4.36
C ASN A 336 19.29 -8.87 5.56
N LEU A 337 19.41 -8.13 6.64
CA LEU A 337 20.05 -8.58 7.87
C LEU A 337 19.14 -9.44 8.75
N CYS A 338 17.85 -9.52 8.42
CA CYS A 338 16.91 -10.37 9.13
C CYS A 338 17.19 -11.85 8.81
N THR A 339 17.40 -12.65 9.85
CA THR A 339 17.67 -14.09 9.71
C THR A 339 16.42 -14.91 9.38
N LYS A 340 15.24 -14.35 9.62
CA LYS A 340 13.97 -14.98 9.28
C LYS A 340 13.56 -14.55 7.86
N PRO A 341 13.30 -15.50 6.95
CA PRO A 341 12.88 -15.16 5.61
C PRO A 341 11.57 -14.38 5.65
N LEU A 342 11.47 -13.35 4.80
CA LEU A 342 10.20 -12.68 4.50
C LEU A 342 9.18 -13.75 4.11
N ARG A 343 8.09 -13.88 4.85
CA ARG A 343 6.99 -14.77 4.47
C ARG A 343 6.25 -14.12 3.31
N MET A 344 6.56 -14.56 2.10
CA MET A 344 5.95 -14.08 0.85
C MET A 344 4.54 -14.61 0.61
N ASP A 345 4.02 -15.52 1.44
CA ASP A 345 2.80 -16.29 1.19
C ASP A 345 1.51 -15.47 1.22
N TYR A 346 1.60 -14.18 1.45
CA TYR A 346 0.43 -13.31 1.49
C TYR A 346 0.75 -11.94 0.89
N GLU A 347 0.59 -11.84 -0.42
CA GLU A 347 0.55 -10.53 -1.07
C GLU A 347 -0.75 -9.82 -0.65
N PRO A 348 -0.67 -8.64 -0.01
CA PRO A 348 -1.84 -7.78 0.06
C PRO A 348 -2.21 -7.40 -1.37
N ILE A 349 -3.46 -7.60 -1.75
CA ILE A 349 -3.99 -7.24 -3.06
C ILE A 349 -3.55 -5.81 -3.39
N GLY A 350 -2.68 -5.65 -4.38
CA GLY A 350 -2.27 -4.36 -4.95
C GLY A 350 -0.89 -3.82 -4.59
N VAL A 351 -0.08 -4.50 -3.80
CA VAL A 351 1.32 -4.10 -3.54
C VAL A 351 2.25 -5.16 -4.10
N ARG A 352 2.78 -4.95 -5.30
CA ARG A 352 3.98 -5.68 -5.72
C ARG A 352 5.14 -5.16 -4.89
N TRP A 353 5.70 -6.04 -4.09
CA TRP A 353 6.97 -5.79 -3.42
C TRP A 353 8.06 -5.75 -4.50
N PRO A 354 9.07 -4.86 -4.39
CA PRO A 354 10.25 -5.05 -5.18
C PRO A 354 10.81 -6.43 -4.86
N GLU A 355 10.84 -7.30 -5.85
CA GLU A 355 11.56 -8.58 -5.74
C GLU A 355 13.01 -8.30 -5.36
N PRO A 356 13.60 -9.15 -4.47
CA PRO A 356 14.97 -9.01 -4.06
C PRO A 356 15.96 -9.03 -5.23
#